data_3ca81d235c8fb95afb491812ab3f7d55
#
_entry.id   3ca81d235c8fb95afb491812ab3f7d55
#
_cell.length_a   1.000
_cell.length_b   1.000
_cell.length_c   1.000
_cell.angle_alpha   90.00
_cell.angle_beta   90.00
_cell.angle_gamma   90.00
#
_symmetry.space_group_name_H-M   'P 1'
#
loop_
_entity.id
_entity.type
_entity.pdbx_description
1 polymer ?
#
loop_
_entity_poly.entity_id
_entity_poly.type
_entity_poly.pdbx_seq_one_letter_code
_entity_poly.pdbx_strand_id
1 'polypeptide(L)'
;MNLKKALQAFLVTVSCGMLNVAGAQQRPVFIPEDYVTEQAQADFVANGPKLLFSDSPETVYNNGILYRDKVEGDVRLFVHHVNGVAGKKKLAVMLKNTDNLRPVTYKVTRSGV
;
A
#
# COMPACT_ATOMS: atom_id res chain seq x y z
N MET A 1 14.52 44.51 -38.03
CA MET A 1 13.72 44.04 -36.89
C MET A 1 14.56 44.17 -35.63
N ASN A 2 14.12 44.99 -34.68
CA ASN A 2 14.94 45.38 -33.53
C ASN A 2 15.00 44.22 -32.51
N LEU A 3 16.18 43.69 -32.25
CA LEU A 3 16.44 42.52 -31.40
C LEU A 3 15.82 42.65 -29.99
N LYS A 4 15.70 43.86 -29.48
CA LYS A 4 15.06 44.20 -28.21
C LYS A 4 13.54 43.91 -28.22
N LYS A 5 12.87 44.06 -29.37
CA LYS A 5 11.42 43.77 -29.47
C LYS A 5 11.15 42.28 -29.58
N ALA A 6 12.06 41.51 -30.21
CA ALA A 6 11.95 40.07 -30.27
C ALA A 6 12.19 39.42 -28.89
N LEU A 7 13.09 39.97 -28.07
CA LEU A 7 13.39 39.45 -26.72
C LEU A 7 12.23 39.74 -25.76
N GLN A 8 11.56 40.89 -25.89
CA GLN A 8 10.37 41.19 -25.07
C GLN A 8 9.15 40.33 -25.43
N ALA A 9 8.98 40.00 -26.72
CA ALA A 9 7.89 39.13 -27.14
C ALA A 9 8.11 37.66 -26.65
N PHE A 10 9.37 37.24 -26.57
CA PHE A 10 9.70 35.89 -26.08
C PHE A 10 9.52 35.77 -24.55
N LEU A 11 9.77 36.85 -23.79
CA LEU A 11 9.59 36.84 -22.32
C LEU A 11 8.13 36.79 -21.91
N VAL A 12 7.22 37.39 -22.70
CA VAL A 12 5.78 37.41 -22.41
C VAL A 12 5.14 36.03 -22.68
N THR A 13 5.64 35.28 -23.67
CA THR A 13 5.09 33.93 -23.97
C THR A 13 5.57 32.84 -22.97
N VAL A 14 6.71 33.00 -22.33
CA VAL A 14 7.20 32.04 -21.31
C VAL A 14 6.49 32.24 -19.97
N SER A 15 6.02 33.46 -19.66
CA SER A 15 5.32 33.72 -18.39
C SER A 15 3.86 33.24 -18.38
N CYS A 16 3.27 32.93 -19.54
CA CYS A 16 1.88 32.48 -19.62
C CYS A 16 1.73 30.95 -19.57
N GLY A 17 2.83 30.20 -19.59
CA GLY A 17 2.84 28.72 -19.59
C GLY A 17 3.03 28.08 -18.22
N MET A 18 3.17 28.84 -17.14
CA MET A 18 3.43 28.31 -15.80
C MET A 18 2.29 28.47 -14.81
N LEU A 19 1.07 28.61 -15.25
CA LEU A 19 -0.06 28.69 -14.33
C LEU A 19 -1.12 27.69 -14.74
N ASN A 20 -1.01 26.49 -14.24
CA ASN A 20 -2.12 25.66 -13.78
C ASN A 20 -1.57 24.31 -13.31
N VAL A 21 -0.72 24.33 -12.31
CA VAL A 21 -0.73 23.22 -11.36
C VAL A 21 -1.96 23.51 -10.50
N ALA A 22 -3.09 22.92 -10.84
CA ALA A 22 -4.20 22.81 -9.92
C ALA A 22 -3.68 22.01 -8.73
N GLY A 23 -3.11 22.70 -7.76
CA GLY A 23 -2.84 22.15 -6.46
C GLY A 23 -4.17 21.61 -5.96
N ALA A 24 -4.23 20.31 -5.66
CA ALA A 24 -5.34 19.74 -4.94
C ALA A 24 -5.51 20.60 -3.69
N GLN A 25 -6.54 21.45 -3.68
CA GLN A 25 -6.89 22.22 -2.50
C GLN A 25 -7.29 21.20 -1.45
N GLN A 26 -6.37 20.89 -0.54
CA GLN A 26 -6.73 20.19 0.67
C GLN A 26 -7.78 21.05 1.36
N ARG A 27 -9.02 20.59 1.34
CA ARG A 27 -10.07 21.22 2.12
C ARG A 27 -9.60 21.21 3.56
N PRO A 28 -9.55 22.35 4.25
CA PRO A 28 -9.23 22.35 5.66
C PRO A 28 -10.24 21.43 6.36
N VAL A 29 -9.74 20.42 7.03
CA VAL A 29 -10.55 19.60 7.91
C VAL A 29 -10.93 20.52 9.06
N PHE A 30 -12.21 20.91 9.11
CA PHE A 30 -12.74 21.65 10.23
C PHE A 30 -12.78 20.72 11.43
N ILE A 31 -11.85 20.88 12.35
CA ILE A 31 -11.88 20.26 13.66
C ILE A 31 -12.57 21.25 14.58
N PRO A 32 -13.77 20.96 15.11
CA PRO A 32 -14.42 21.84 16.07
C PRO A 32 -13.48 22.09 17.26
N GLU A 33 -13.39 23.34 17.70
CA GLU A 33 -12.51 23.74 18.83
C GLU A 33 -12.81 22.99 20.13
N ASP A 34 -13.98 22.36 20.24
CA ASP A 34 -14.43 21.60 21.41
C ASP A 34 -13.92 20.14 21.43
N TYR A 35 -13.18 19.70 20.40
CA TYR A 35 -12.55 18.38 20.41
C TYR A 35 -11.28 18.43 21.25
N VAL A 36 -11.41 18.19 22.54
CA VAL A 36 -10.27 17.85 23.40
C VAL A 36 -9.85 16.43 23.04
N THR A 37 -8.80 16.29 22.22
CA THR A 37 -8.17 14.99 22.00
C THR A 37 -7.33 14.67 23.23
N GLU A 38 -7.85 13.84 24.13
CA GLU A 38 -7.01 13.22 25.16
C GLU A 38 -6.09 12.22 24.48
N GLN A 39 -4.79 12.39 24.68
CA GLN A 39 -3.82 11.36 24.28
C GLN A 39 -3.98 10.18 25.25
N ALA A 40 -4.70 9.15 24.82
CA ALA A 40 -4.73 7.90 25.54
C ALA A 40 -3.39 7.19 25.33
N GLN A 41 -2.66 6.94 26.41
CA GLN A 41 -1.52 6.02 26.41
C GLN A 41 -2.07 4.60 26.31
N ALA A 42 -1.82 3.93 25.20
CA ALA A 42 -2.19 2.54 25.02
C ALA A 42 -0.94 1.65 25.15
N ASP A 43 -0.97 0.74 26.08
CA ASP A 43 0.03 -0.31 26.17
C ASP A 43 -0.34 -1.44 25.23
N PHE A 44 0.50 -1.68 24.24
CA PHE A 44 0.32 -2.79 23.30
C PHE A 44 0.95 -4.05 23.85
N VAL A 45 0.14 -5.02 24.22
CA VAL A 45 0.60 -6.36 24.55
C VAL A 45 0.30 -7.28 23.37
N ALA A 46 1.35 -7.69 22.64
CA ALA A 46 1.21 -8.60 21.53
C ALA A 46 1.12 -10.05 22.04
N ASN A 47 -0.07 -10.59 22.10
CA ASN A 47 -0.32 -11.98 22.48
C ASN A 47 -0.87 -12.75 21.26
N GLY A 48 -0.33 -13.96 21.02
CA GLY A 48 -0.86 -14.87 20.02
C GLY A 48 0.07 -15.12 18.82
N PRO A 49 -0.45 -15.81 17.79
CA PRO A 49 0.33 -16.16 16.61
C PRO A 49 0.77 -14.94 15.80
N LYS A 50 1.91 -15.04 15.13
CA LYS A 50 2.39 -14.01 14.20
C LYS A 50 1.36 -13.79 13.11
N LEU A 51 0.89 -12.54 12.94
CA LEU A 51 -0.01 -12.18 11.85
C LEU A 51 0.79 -11.82 10.61
N LEU A 52 0.53 -12.52 9.52
CA LEU A 52 0.95 -12.17 8.17
C LEU A 52 -0.24 -11.54 7.46
N PHE A 53 -0.06 -10.32 6.98
CA PHE A 53 -1.12 -9.57 6.32
C PHE A 53 -0.70 -9.22 4.90
N SER A 54 -1.49 -9.67 3.91
CA SER A 54 -1.22 -9.45 2.50
C SER A 54 -2.43 -8.80 1.84
N ASP A 55 -2.31 -7.50 1.55
CA ASP A 55 -3.33 -6.69 0.88
C ASP A 55 -2.75 -5.69 -0.13
N SER A 56 -1.44 -5.70 -0.32
CA SER A 56 -0.77 -4.81 -1.26
C SER A 56 -0.12 -5.59 -2.42
N PRO A 57 -0.46 -5.28 -3.67
CA PRO A 57 -1.51 -4.35 -4.10
C PRO A 57 -2.91 -4.89 -3.80
N GLU A 58 -3.85 -4.04 -3.40
CA GLU A 58 -5.22 -4.46 -3.14
C GLU A 58 -5.85 -5.06 -4.40
N THR A 59 -5.71 -4.38 -5.55
CA THR A 59 -6.19 -4.88 -6.84
C THR A 59 -5.05 -5.47 -7.66
N VAL A 60 -5.20 -6.74 -8.04
CA VAL A 60 -4.17 -7.53 -8.73
C VAL A 60 -4.52 -7.70 -10.21
N TYR A 61 -3.69 -7.15 -11.08
CA TYR A 61 -3.83 -7.26 -12.54
C TYR A 61 -2.95 -8.35 -13.15
N ASN A 62 -1.80 -8.63 -12.56
CA ASN A 62 -0.80 -9.54 -13.11
C ASN A 62 -0.63 -10.79 -12.23
N ASN A 63 -0.14 -11.87 -12.84
CA ASN A 63 0.26 -13.05 -12.08
C ASN A 63 1.60 -12.79 -11.39
N GLY A 64 1.77 -13.28 -10.18
CA GLY A 64 3.03 -13.12 -9.46
C GLY A 64 2.93 -13.51 -7.99
N ILE A 65 4.01 -13.27 -7.29
CA ILE A 65 4.07 -13.45 -5.85
C ILE A 65 3.60 -12.15 -5.21
N LEU A 66 2.51 -12.22 -4.46
CA LEU A 66 1.93 -11.05 -3.79
C LEU A 66 2.59 -10.80 -2.44
N TYR A 67 2.98 -11.86 -1.74
CA TYR A 67 3.61 -11.79 -0.43
C TYR A 67 4.61 -12.92 -0.24
N ARG A 68 5.69 -12.65 0.45
CA ARG A 68 6.70 -13.66 0.84
C ARG A 68 7.29 -13.30 2.20
N ASP A 69 7.33 -14.25 3.10
CA ASP A 69 8.00 -14.11 4.40
C ASP A 69 8.64 -15.41 4.83
N LYS A 70 9.54 -15.33 5.81
CA LYS A 70 10.10 -16.46 6.53
C LYS A 70 9.53 -16.45 7.94
N VAL A 71 8.90 -17.56 8.33
CA VAL A 71 8.17 -17.65 9.58
C VAL A 71 8.48 -18.93 10.31
N GLU A 72 8.35 -18.89 11.64
CA GLU A 72 8.47 -20.01 12.54
C GLU A 72 7.38 -19.92 13.60
N GLY A 73 6.96 -21.07 14.14
CA GLY A 73 5.93 -21.17 15.16
C GLY A 73 4.51 -20.93 14.63
N ASP A 74 3.65 -20.48 15.51
CA ASP A 74 2.24 -20.24 15.17
C ASP A 74 2.07 -19.00 14.33
N VAL A 75 1.37 -19.16 13.20
CA VAL A 75 1.17 -18.09 12.22
C VAL A 75 -0.29 -18.00 11.83
N ARG A 76 -0.79 -16.79 11.73
CA ARG A 76 -2.08 -16.47 11.11
C ARG A 76 -1.85 -15.68 9.83
N LEU A 77 -2.29 -16.25 8.71
CA LEU A 77 -2.24 -15.56 7.42
C LEU A 77 -3.61 -14.95 7.10
N PHE A 78 -3.62 -13.65 6.86
CA PHE A 78 -4.77 -12.93 6.33
C PHE A 78 -4.42 -12.37 4.95
N VAL A 79 -5.29 -12.64 3.98
CA VAL A 79 -5.09 -12.24 2.58
C VAL A 79 -6.34 -11.51 2.09
N HIS A 80 -6.15 -10.33 1.56
CA HIS A 80 -7.21 -9.53 0.94
C HIS A 80 -6.71 -8.96 -0.39
N HIS A 81 -7.18 -9.52 -1.50
CA HIS A 81 -6.87 -9.02 -2.84
C HIS A 81 -8.09 -9.08 -3.73
N VAL A 82 -8.24 -8.07 -4.55
CA VAL A 82 -9.29 -7.96 -5.57
C VAL A 82 -8.71 -8.37 -6.92
N ASN A 83 -9.44 -9.20 -7.65
CA ASN A 83 -9.07 -9.56 -9.02
C ASN A 83 -9.36 -8.41 -9.98
N GLY A 84 -8.33 -7.76 -10.53
CA GLY A 84 -8.43 -6.62 -11.44
C GLY A 84 -8.60 -7.00 -12.93
N VAL A 85 -8.76 -8.28 -13.26
CA VAL A 85 -8.94 -8.73 -14.65
C VAL A 85 -10.25 -9.46 -14.84
N ALA A 86 -10.75 -9.52 -16.07
CA ALA A 86 -12.04 -10.14 -16.41
C ALA A 86 -12.08 -11.67 -16.19
N GLY A 87 -10.93 -12.35 -16.16
CA GLY A 87 -10.84 -13.80 -16.01
C GLY A 87 -10.75 -14.24 -14.55
N LYS A 88 -11.08 -15.50 -14.28
CA LYS A 88 -10.87 -16.08 -12.94
C LYS A 88 -9.39 -16.21 -12.61
N LYS A 89 -8.99 -15.84 -11.43
CA LYS A 89 -7.64 -16.02 -10.87
C LYS A 89 -7.70 -16.97 -9.68
N LYS A 90 -6.62 -17.72 -9.49
CA LYS A 90 -6.46 -18.58 -8.33
C LYS A 90 -5.43 -17.95 -7.40
N LEU A 91 -5.81 -17.78 -6.14
CA LEU A 91 -4.88 -17.47 -5.07
C LEU A 91 -4.35 -18.78 -4.48
N ALA A 92 -3.06 -18.86 -4.28
CA ALA A 92 -2.41 -20.04 -3.70
C ALA A 92 -1.47 -19.63 -2.57
N VAL A 93 -1.48 -20.38 -1.48
CA VAL A 93 -0.50 -20.27 -0.40
C VAL A 93 0.51 -21.40 -0.60
N MET A 94 1.78 -21.04 -0.73
CA MET A 94 2.86 -21.98 -0.91
C MET A 94 3.77 -21.99 0.33
N LEU A 95 3.97 -23.16 0.89
CA LEU A 95 4.94 -23.38 1.97
C LEU A 95 6.21 -24.00 1.38
N LYS A 96 7.35 -23.45 1.71
CA LYS A 96 8.66 -23.95 1.30
C LYS A 96 9.55 -24.13 2.52
N ASN A 97 10.02 -25.37 2.75
CA ASN A 97 11.10 -25.58 3.69
C ASN A 97 12.40 -25.00 3.12
N THR A 98 13.03 -24.11 3.84
CA THR A 98 14.33 -23.52 3.46
C THR A 98 15.52 -24.21 4.10
N ASP A 99 15.27 -25.15 5.01
CA ASP A 99 16.31 -25.99 5.62
C ASP A 99 16.42 -27.30 4.83
N ASN A 100 17.58 -27.55 4.24
CA ASN A 100 17.83 -28.75 3.45
C ASN A 100 18.16 -29.97 4.32
N LEU A 101 18.41 -29.80 5.60
CA LEU A 101 18.88 -30.84 6.52
C LEU A 101 17.77 -31.31 7.46
N ARG A 102 16.80 -30.48 7.76
CA ARG A 102 15.75 -30.78 8.73
C ARG A 102 14.37 -30.72 8.10
N PRO A 103 13.53 -31.73 8.30
CA PRO A 103 12.14 -31.69 7.86
C PRO A 103 11.36 -30.65 8.69
N VAL A 104 10.36 -30.04 8.07
CA VAL A 104 9.42 -29.13 8.73
C VAL A 104 8.04 -29.75 8.67
N THR A 105 7.40 -29.87 9.83
CA THR A 105 6.00 -30.28 9.94
C THR A 105 5.12 -29.04 10.04
N TYR A 106 4.03 -29.01 9.30
CA TYR A 106 3.03 -27.97 9.41
C TYR A 106 1.63 -28.54 9.60
N LYS A 107 0.77 -27.79 10.25
CA LYS A 107 -0.64 -28.14 10.45
C LYS A 107 -1.51 -26.92 10.19
N VAL A 108 -2.48 -27.07 9.31
CA VAL A 108 -3.51 -26.05 9.12
C VAL A 108 -4.63 -26.34 10.13
N THR A 109 -4.85 -25.42 11.06
CA THR A 109 -5.84 -25.56 12.12
C THR A 109 -7.19 -24.97 11.77
N ARG A 110 -7.19 -23.90 10.99
CA ARG A 110 -8.41 -23.21 10.51
C ARG A 110 -8.15 -22.59 9.16
N SER A 111 -9.16 -22.57 8.32
CA SER A 111 -9.21 -21.84 7.07
C SER A 111 -10.63 -21.36 6.83
N GLY A 112 -10.76 -20.25 6.10
CA GLY A 112 -12.06 -19.67 5.75
C GLY A 112 -11.90 -18.58 4.69
N VAL A 113 -12.98 -18.24 4.03
CA VAL A 113 -13.12 -17.16 3.06
C VAL A 113 -14.29 -16.27 3.47
#